data_1d1d46e59f2b77883c9628deb6575b01
#
_entry.id   1d1d46e59f2b77883c9628deb6575b01
#
_cell.length_a   1.000
_cell.length_b   1.000
_cell.length_c   1.000
_cell.angle_alpha   90.00
_cell.angle_beta   90.00
_cell.angle_gamma   90.00
#
_symmetry.space_group_name_H-M   'P 1'
#
loop_
_entity.id
_entity.type
_entity.pdbx_description
1 polymer ?
#
loop_
_entity_poly.entity_id
_entity_poly.type
_entity_poly.pdbx_seq_one_letter_code
_entity_poly.pdbx_strand_id
1 'polypeptide(L)'
;MHMSKTITIGKDGLTATIDSQGAQLLSLEKDGCEFVWQRDPAWWGKTSPVLFPLVGAAGYDTLQSAAGPCRALSKHGFARDLEHAVKEVSADGSRVVFELTDSDYTRAMYPYAFTLNMTYELVDADTLVQRFTVSNNGDAPMPYSVGGHPAFNVPLPNAQGDKAFEDYTFRFDTPWTITSPKVVEGGLVSYKNLLVFGEDTAELPLTRALFDYDTAVLDHVPGNAVELVGNASGHGVRLEFPGFDFLGIWSAANEAPFVAIEPWTGHTASDNEDDVFEHREGVCVLAPGETREHAFSIGLI
;
A
#
# COMPACT_ATOMS: atom_id res chain seq x y z
N MET A 1 24.16 15.59 -4.08
CA MET A 1 22.87 14.99 -4.38
C MET A 1 23.14 13.50 -4.64
N HIS A 2 22.68 12.61 -3.77
CA HIS A 2 22.67 11.19 -4.09
C HIS A 2 21.57 10.99 -5.12
N MET A 3 21.89 10.50 -6.32
CA MET A 3 20.86 10.16 -7.31
C MET A 3 20.32 8.79 -6.92
N SER A 4 18.98 8.67 -6.78
CA SER A 4 18.32 7.39 -6.59
C SER A 4 18.68 6.41 -7.72
N LYS A 5 18.62 5.12 -7.42
CA LYS A 5 18.90 4.05 -8.40
C LYS A 5 17.60 3.40 -8.80
N THR A 6 17.37 3.31 -10.09
CA THR A 6 16.24 2.56 -10.64
C THR A 6 16.69 1.17 -11.02
N ILE A 7 15.99 0.14 -10.56
CA ILE A 7 16.24 -1.26 -10.90
C ILE A 7 15.04 -1.79 -11.67
N THR A 8 15.29 -2.38 -12.83
CA THR A 8 14.26 -3.09 -13.60
C THR A 8 14.51 -4.59 -13.47
N ILE A 9 13.47 -5.32 -13.09
CA ILE A 9 13.42 -6.78 -13.11
C ILE A 9 12.49 -7.25 -14.22
N GLY A 10 12.73 -8.46 -14.76
CA GLY A 10 11.96 -8.98 -15.88
C GLY A 10 11.79 -10.48 -15.81
N LYS A 11 10.61 -10.98 -16.26
CA LYS A 11 10.32 -12.39 -16.39
C LYS A 11 9.20 -12.63 -17.41
N ASP A 12 9.44 -13.48 -18.40
CA ASP A 12 8.45 -13.96 -19.38
C ASP A 12 7.60 -12.84 -20.03
N GLY A 13 8.23 -11.67 -20.32
CA GLY A 13 7.59 -10.51 -20.93
C GLY A 13 6.98 -9.50 -19.95
N LEU A 14 6.85 -9.85 -18.66
CA LEU A 14 6.49 -8.92 -17.59
C LEU A 14 7.74 -8.19 -17.11
N THR A 15 7.67 -6.88 -16.93
CA THR A 15 8.74 -6.06 -16.37
C THR A 15 8.21 -5.18 -15.23
N ALA A 16 9.03 -5.03 -14.19
CA ALA A 16 8.75 -4.11 -13.09
C ALA A 16 9.98 -3.22 -12.84
N THR A 17 9.75 -1.92 -12.68
CA THR A 17 10.80 -0.94 -12.40
C THR A 17 10.58 -0.35 -11.02
N ILE A 18 11.62 -0.40 -10.16
CA ILE A 18 11.56 0.04 -8.78
C ILE A 18 12.64 1.11 -8.54
N ASP A 19 12.30 2.19 -7.84
CA ASP A 19 13.22 3.22 -7.39
C ASP A 19 13.75 2.90 -5.99
N SER A 20 15.04 3.05 -5.77
CA SER A 20 15.64 2.93 -4.43
C SER A 20 15.15 4.03 -3.47
N GLN A 21 14.73 5.18 -3.98
CA GLN A 21 14.05 6.20 -3.17
C GLN A 21 12.66 5.70 -2.76
N GLY A 22 12.52 5.35 -1.49
CA GLY A 22 11.30 4.77 -0.92
C GLY A 22 11.05 3.32 -1.33
N ALA A 23 11.98 2.64 -1.99
CA ALA A 23 11.79 1.31 -2.59
C ALA A 23 10.47 1.22 -3.39
N GLN A 24 10.10 2.28 -4.10
CA GLN A 24 8.80 2.47 -4.71
C GLN A 24 8.71 1.80 -6.08
N LEU A 25 7.66 0.99 -6.31
CA LEU A 25 7.32 0.50 -7.64
C LEU A 25 6.93 1.68 -8.55
N LEU A 26 7.61 1.84 -9.68
CA LEU A 26 7.38 2.94 -10.62
C LEU A 26 6.64 2.51 -11.88
N SER A 27 6.77 1.23 -12.27
CA SER A 27 6.23 0.69 -13.50
C SER A 27 6.00 -0.80 -13.34
N LEU A 28 4.90 -1.27 -13.90
CA LEU A 28 4.60 -2.68 -14.12
C LEU A 28 4.03 -2.79 -15.53
N GLU A 29 4.84 -3.29 -16.45
CA GLU A 29 4.52 -3.28 -17.88
C GLU A 29 4.49 -4.69 -18.46
N LYS A 30 3.49 -4.97 -19.26
CA LYS A 30 3.37 -6.17 -20.08
C LYS A 30 2.78 -5.84 -21.44
N ASP A 31 3.36 -6.37 -22.51
CA ASP A 31 2.90 -6.22 -23.91
C ASP A 31 2.69 -4.75 -24.32
N GLY A 32 3.53 -3.82 -23.79
CA GLY A 32 3.44 -2.38 -24.03
C GLY A 32 2.28 -1.69 -23.30
N CYS A 33 1.65 -2.37 -22.34
CA CYS A 33 0.63 -1.80 -21.46
C CYS A 33 1.22 -1.50 -20.08
N GLU A 34 1.22 -0.23 -19.69
CA GLU A 34 1.64 0.23 -18.36
C GLU A 34 0.45 0.19 -17.40
N PHE A 35 0.50 -0.67 -16.40
CA PHE A 35 -0.58 -0.85 -15.44
C PHE A 35 -0.53 0.17 -14.30
N VAL A 36 0.67 0.63 -13.94
CA VAL A 36 0.89 1.48 -12.77
C VAL A 36 0.84 2.96 -13.16
N TRP A 37 0.26 3.78 -12.29
CA TRP A 37 0.18 5.23 -12.44
C TRP A 37 1.55 5.89 -12.57
N GLN A 38 1.72 6.82 -13.53
CA GLN A 38 3.00 7.36 -13.96
C GLN A 38 3.36 8.73 -13.34
N ARG A 39 2.85 9.06 -12.16
CA ARG A 39 3.24 10.21 -11.33
C ARG A 39 3.05 11.59 -11.98
N ASP A 40 2.02 11.79 -12.77
CA ASP A 40 1.74 13.12 -13.29
C ASP A 40 1.38 14.05 -12.12
N PRO A 41 2.22 15.10 -11.85
CA PRO A 41 2.03 16.01 -10.72
C PRO A 41 0.75 16.87 -10.83
N ALA A 42 0.10 16.91 -12.00
CA ALA A 42 -1.21 17.54 -12.15
C ALA A 42 -2.28 16.86 -11.29
N TRP A 43 -2.10 15.57 -11.00
CA TRP A 43 -3.00 14.79 -10.14
C TRP A 43 -2.32 14.30 -8.88
N TRP A 44 -1.30 13.45 -9.01
CA TRP A 44 -0.56 12.89 -7.87
C TRP A 44 0.87 12.49 -8.26
N GLY A 45 1.85 13.10 -7.62
CA GLY A 45 3.28 12.96 -7.95
C GLY A 45 3.97 11.71 -7.39
N LYS A 46 3.21 10.73 -6.84
CA LYS A 46 3.72 9.42 -6.39
C LYS A 46 3.07 8.30 -7.18
N THR A 47 3.52 7.06 -6.97
CA THR A 47 3.06 5.89 -7.73
C THR A 47 2.59 4.77 -6.80
N SER A 48 3.51 4.23 -5.98
CA SER A 48 3.27 3.09 -5.09
C SER A 48 4.14 3.21 -3.84
N PRO A 49 3.89 4.21 -2.98
CA PRO A 49 4.68 4.42 -1.76
C PRO A 49 4.66 3.21 -0.84
N VAL A 50 5.80 2.94 -0.19
CA VAL A 50 5.93 1.97 0.90
C VAL A 50 5.56 2.65 2.21
N LEU A 51 4.60 2.09 2.94
CA LEU A 51 4.10 2.63 4.20
C LEU A 51 4.75 1.91 5.36
N PHE A 52 5.55 2.63 6.18
CA PHE A 52 6.24 2.12 7.38
C PHE A 52 6.88 3.29 8.16
N PRO A 53 6.91 3.29 9.50
CA PRO A 53 6.37 2.27 10.41
C PRO A 53 4.88 2.46 10.73
N LEU A 54 4.22 3.38 10.03
CA LEU A 54 2.85 3.78 10.27
C LEU A 54 2.07 3.81 8.95
N VAL A 55 0.82 3.33 8.99
CA VAL A 55 -0.17 3.54 7.92
C VAL A 55 -1.11 4.68 8.34
N GLY A 56 -1.38 5.61 7.43
CA GLY A 56 -2.24 6.75 7.69
C GLY A 56 -1.65 7.80 8.63
N ALA A 57 -2.50 8.57 9.27
CA ALA A 57 -2.14 9.59 10.25
C ALA A 57 -1.93 8.98 11.65
N ALA A 58 -1.02 9.56 12.43
CA ALA A 58 -0.77 9.14 13.81
C ALA A 58 -1.91 9.50 14.78
N GLY A 59 -2.67 10.55 14.46
CA GLY A 59 -3.72 11.08 15.35
C GLY A 59 -3.20 12.00 16.46
N TYR A 60 -1.94 11.83 16.85
CA TYR A 60 -1.25 12.57 17.88
C TYR A 60 0.14 13.00 17.39
N ASP A 61 0.65 14.13 17.88
CA ASP A 61 2.04 14.58 17.61
C ASP A 61 3.07 13.62 18.21
N THR A 62 2.68 12.92 19.25
CA THR A 62 3.51 11.93 19.96
C THR A 62 2.67 10.71 20.27
N LEU A 63 3.16 9.54 19.84
CA LEU A 63 2.64 8.24 20.30
C LEU A 63 3.57 7.69 21.37
N GLN A 64 3.01 7.24 22.49
CA GLN A 64 3.75 6.50 23.51
C GLN A 64 4.04 5.10 23.00
N SER A 65 5.21 4.55 23.35
CA SER A 65 5.57 3.18 23.00
C SER A 65 6.59 2.60 23.97
N ALA A 66 6.83 1.29 23.92
CA ALA A 66 7.69 0.56 24.85
C ALA A 66 9.15 1.08 24.89
N ALA A 67 9.73 1.51 23.77
CA ALA A 67 11.08 2.06 23.71
C ALA A 67 11.13 3.58 23.99
N GLY A 68 9.99 4.20 24.19
CA GLY A 68 9.87 5.64 24.39
C GLY A 68 8.95 6.31 23.34
N PRO A 69 8.80 7.62 23.40
CA PRO A 69 7.85 8.34 22.56
C PRO A 69 8.28 8.37 21.08
N CYS A 70 7.37 7.96 20.19
CA CYS A 70 7.47 8.23 18.78
C CYS A 70 6.95 9.64 18.48
N ARG A 71 7.74 10.47 17.78
CA ARG A 71 7.44 11.90 17.61
C ARG A 71 7.44 12.29 16.14
N ALA A 72 6.50 13.17 15.79
CA ALA A 72 6.43 13.76 14.46
C ALA A 72 6.46 12.72 13.32
N LEU A 73 5.83 11.54 13.53
CA LEU A 73 5.63 10.58 12.46
C LEU A 73 4.70 11.19 11.40
N SER A 74 5.20 11.35 10.21
CA SER A 74 4.39 11.84 9.08
C SER A 74 3.30 10.83 8.71
N LYS A 75 2.22 11.29 8.07
CA LYS A 75 1.22 10.40 7.44
C LYS A 75 1.94 9.33 6.60
N HIS A 76 1.67 8.07 6.86
CA HIS A 76 2.29 6.89 6.24
C HIS A 76 3.76 6.63 6.59
N GLY A 77 4.27 7.25 7.64
CA GLY A 77 5.65 7.05 8.10
C GLY A 77 6.71 7.65 7.17
N PHE A 78 7.95 7.19 7.32
CA PHE A 78 9.12 7.78 6.67
C PHE A 78 9.75 6.90 5.58
N ALA A 79 9.44 5.60 5.51
CA ALA A 79 10.13 4.69 4.58
C ALA A 79 10.05 5.15 3.12
N ARG A 80 8.89 5.66 2.71
CA ARG A 80 8.62 6.17 1.36
C ARG A 80 9.45 7.38 0.94
N ASP A 81 10.06 8.07 1.90
CA ASP A 81 10.81 9.32 1.67
C ASP A 81 12.32 9.14 1.87
N LEU A 82 12.77 7.91 2.17
CA LEU A 82 14.18 7.59 2.40
C LEU A 82 14.76 6.72 1.28
N GLU A 83 16.08 6.84 1.08
CA GLU A 83 16.82 5.99 0.18
C GLU A 83 17.02 4.61 0.81
N HIS A 84 16.66 3.56 0.10
CA HIS A 84 16.90 2.16 0.46
C HIS A 84 18.12 1.63 -0.29
N ALA A 85 19.00 0.93 0.39
CA ALA A 85 20.14 0.29 -0.24
C ALA A 85 19.68 -0.89 -1.11
N VAL A 86 20.17 -0.98 -2.34
CA VAL A 86 19.98 -2.19 -3.16
C VAL A 86 20.83 -3.31 -2.55
N LYS A 87 20.19 -4.29 -1.94
CA LYS A 87 20.85 -5.40 -1.22
C LYS A 87 21.17 -6.57 -2.14
N GLU A 88 20.25 -6.91 -3.02
CA GLU A 88 20.38 -8.05 -3.91
C GLU A 88 19.56 -7.85 -5.18
N VAL A 89 20.08 -8.33 -6.31
CA VAL A 89 19.32 -8.59 -7.54
C VAL A 89 19.58 -10.06 -7.88
N SER A 90 18.53 -10.84 -8.13
CA SER A 90 18.66 -12.25 -8.47
C SER A 90 19.42 -12.45 -9.78
N ALA A 91 20.12 -13.57 -9.93
CA ALA A 91 20.93 -13.85 -11.11
C ALA A 91 20.12 -13.99 -12.40
N ASP A 92 18.85 -14.37 -12.29
CA ASP A 92 17.89 -14.46 -13.40
C ASP A 92 17.18 -13.13 -13.70
N GLY A 93 17.44 -12.09 -12.88
CA GLY A 93 16.86 -10.77 -13.04
C GLY A 93 15.36 -10.66 -12.70
N SER A 94 14.78 -11.69 -12.05
CA SER A 94 13.34 -11.70 -11.71
C SER A 94 13.02 -11.10 -10.36
N ARG A 95 14.02 -10.83 -9.50
CA ARG A 95 13.83 -10.38 -8.11
C ARG A 95 14.85 -9.32 -7.71
N VAL A 96 14.40 -8.34 -6.91
CA VAL A 96 15.27 -7.35 -6.26
C VAL A 96 14.88 -7.19 -4.79
N VAL A 97 15.89 -6.97 -3.94
CA VAL A 97 15.72 -6.67 -2.51
C VAL A 97 16.35 -5.31 -2.21
N PHE A 98 15.56 -4.43 -1.60
CA PHE A 98 16.01 -3.16 -1.04
C PHE A 98 16.00 -3.24 0.49
N GLU A 99 16.90 -2.55 1.15
CA GLU A 99 17.03 -2.54 2.61
C GLU A 99 17.06 -1.11 3.14
N LEU A 100 16.22 -0.86 4.13
CA LEU A 100 16.26 0.32 4.99
C LEU A 100 16.55 -0.12 6.42
N THR A 101 17.59 0.42 7.02
CA THR A 101 17.89 0.25 8.45
C THR A 101 17.66 1.55 9.20
N ASP A 102 17.50 1.46 10.51
CA ASP A 102 17.43 2.63 11.36
C ASP A 102 18.69 3.51 11.26
N SER A 103 18.52 4.77 11.55
CA SER A 103 19.54 5.81 11.56
C SER A 103 19.26 6.81 12.67
N ASP A 104 20.18 7.72 12.97
CA ASP A 104 19.93 8.79 13.93
C ASP A 104 18.70 9.62 13.55
N TYR A 105 18.46 9.80 12.25
CA TYR A 105 17.28 10.50 11.73
C TYR A 105 15.98 9.75 12.06
N THR A 106 15.89 8.46 11.75
CA THR A 106 14.69 7.67 12.03
C THR A 106 14.47 7.44 13.52
N ARG A 107 15.55 7.24 14.31
CA ARG A 107 15.50 7.05 15.76
C ARG A 107 14.99 8.30 16.50
N ALA A 108 15.20 9.48 15.95
CA ALA A 108 14.64 10.70 16.50
C ALA A 108 13.11 10.75 16.47
N MET A 109 12.51 10.07 15.49
CA MET A 109 11.05 9.97 15.30
C MET A 109 10.47 8.67 15.84
N TYR A 110 11.19 7.57 15.71
CA TYR A 110 10.78 6.19 16.00
C TYR A 110 11.95 5.49 16.68
N PRO A 111 11.96 5.39 18.04
CA PRO A 111 13.16 5.04 18.82
C PRO A 111 13.50 3.54 18.81
N TYR A 112 13.41 2.91 17.66
CA TYR A 112 13.66 1.48 17.48
C TYR A 112 14.80 1.21 16.51
N ALA A 113 15.60 0.18 16.83
CA ALA A 113 16.53 -0.42 15.88
C ALA A 113 15.77 -1.43 15.02
N PHE A 114 15.73 -1.19 13.72
CA PHE A 114 14.99 -2.04 12.79
C PHE A 114 15.74 -2.32 11.50
N THR A 115 15.31 -3.36 10.80
CA THR A 115 15.58 -3.56 9.37
C THR A 115 14.26 -3.77 8.67
N LEU A 116 14.03 -3.00 7.59
CA LEU A 116 12.96 -3.22 6.63
C LEU A 116 13.59 -3.66 5.31
N ASN A 117 13.33 -4.91 4.89
CA ASN A 117 13.64 -5.35 3.53
C ASN A 117 12.37 -5.29 2.69
N MET A 118 12.46 -4.61 1.54
CA MET A 118 11.43 -4.60 0.50
C MET A 118 11.87 -5.50 -0.63
N THR A 119 11.12 -6.55 -0.89
CA THR A 119 11.38 -7.49 -1.99
C THR A 119 10.31 -7.35 -3.05
N TYR A 120 10.75 -7.24 -4.30
CA TYR A 120 9.90 -7.31 -5.49
C TYR A 120 10.32 -8.52 -6.31
N GLU A 121 9.38 -9.39 -6.64
CA GLU A 121 9.65 -10.65 -7.33
C GLU A 121 8.57 -10.93 -8.38
N LEU A 122 8.99 -11.10 -9.63
CA LEU A 122 8.12 -11.60 -10.70
C LEU A 122 8.11 -13.13 -10.62
N VAL A 123 6.99 -13.70 -10.20
CA VAL A 123 6.87 -15.16 -9.97
C VAL A 123 6.53 -15.92 -11.23
N ASP A 124 5.79 -15.28 -12.13
CA ASP A 124 5.44 -15.79 -13.46
C ASP A 124 5.29 -14.65 -14.48
N ALA A 125 4.64 -14.92 -15.63
CA ALA A 125 4.45 -13.96 -16.72
C ALA A 125 3.44 -12.84 -16.42
N ASP A 126 2.67 -12.94 -15.34
CA ASP A 126 1.55 -12.06 -15.03
C ASP A 126 1.55 -11.54 -13.60
N THR A 127 2.43 -12.04 -12.72
CA THR A 127 2.33 -11.80 -11.27
C THR A 127 3.60 -11.19 -10.68
N LEU A 128 3.45 -10.03 -10.03
CA LEU A 128 4.43 -9.39 -9.17
C LEU A 128 4.06 -9.63 -7.70
N VAL A 129 5.00 -10.10 -6.89
CA VAL A 129 4.89 -10.15 -5.42
C VAL A 129 5.68 -9.02 -4.81
N GLN A 130 5.05 -8.23 -3.94
CA GLN A 130 5.68 -7.24 -3.09
C GLN A 130 5.69 -7.74 -1.65
N ARG A 131 6.87 -7.75 -1.00
CA ARG A 131 7.08 -8.33 0.31
C ARG A 131 7.80 -7.35 1.22
N PHE A 132 7.31 -7.24 2.46
CA PHE A 132 7.87 -6.47 3.57
C PHE A 132 8.42 -7.45 4.59
N THR A 133 9.72 -7.44 4.84
CA THR A 133 10.34 -8.22 5.92
C THR A 133 10.83 -7.23 6.97
N VAL A 134 10.17 -7.21 8.12
CA VAL A 134 10.46 -6.29 9.23
C VAL A 134 11.14 -7.05 10.35
N SER A 135 12.31 -6.58 10.78
CA SER A 135 13.08 -7.15 11.90
C SER A 135 13.22 -6.12 13.02
N ASN A 136 12.96 -6.54 14.24
CA ASN A 136 13.27 -5.79 15.45
C ASN A 136 14.70 -6.12 15.91
N ASN A 137 15.64 -5.21 15.72
CA ASN A 137 17.04 -5.37 16.10
C ASN A 137 17.34 -4.73 17.47
N GLY A 138 16.31 -4.21 18.17
CA GLY A 138 16.41 -3.56 19.46
C GLY A 138 16.08 -4.47 20.64
N ASP A 139 16.01 -3.88 21.83
CA ASP A 139 15.80 -4.57 23.10
C ASP A 139 14.37 -4.44 23.66
N ALA A 140 13.51 -3.65 23.01
CA ALA A 140 12.12 -3.43 23.39
C ALA A 140 11.14 -3.98 22.36
N PRO A 141 9.91 -4.37 22.75
CA PRO A 141 8.85 -4.70 21.80
C PRO A 141 8.60 -3.53 20.83
N MET A 142 8.59 -3.80 19.52
CA MET A 142 8.56 -2.80 18.45
C MET A 142 7.19 -2.79 17.76
N PRO A 143 6.35 -1.76 17.98
CA PRO A 143 5.06 -1.61 17.30
C PRO A 143 5.26 -1.00 15.91
N TYR A 144 4.60 -1.55 14.90
CA TYR A 144 4.60 -1.00 13.54
C TYR A 144 3.34 -1.40 12.77
N SER A 145 3.05 -0.67 11.72
CA SER A 145 2.19 -1.13 10.64
C SER A 145 2.88 -0.95 9.29
N VAL A 146 2.56 -1.82 8.35
CA VAL A 146 3.04 -1.75 6.97
C VAL A 146 1.88 -1.74 5.99
N GLY A 147 2.13 -1.18 4.83
CA GLY A 147 1.20 -1.24 3.71
C GLY A 147 1.85 -0.90 2.38
N GLY A 148 1.26 -1.41 1.31
CA GLY A 148 1.48 -0.96 -0.05
C GLY A 148 0.47 0.11 -0.43
N HIS A 149 0.85 0.92 -1.41
CA HIS A 149 -0.05 1.95 -1.95
C HIS A 149 0.05 1.98 -3.49
N PRO A 150 -0.02 0.80 -4.18
CA PRO A 150 0.05 0.78 -5.63
C PRO A 150 -1.15 1.45 -6.26
N ALA A 151 -0.90 2.40 -7.16
CA ALA A 151 -1.92 3.05 -7.96
C ALA A 151 -1.89 2.53 -9.39
N PHE A 152 -3.05 2.25 -9.94
CA PHE A 152 -3.23 1.68 -11.27
C PHE A 152 -3.91 2.68 -12.19
N ASN A 153 -3.48 2.74 -13.45
CA ASN A 153 -4.11 3.56 -14.49
C ASN A 153 -5.58 3.17 -14.69
N VAL A 154 -6.47 4.13 -14.79
CA VAL A 154 -7.89 3.93 -15.11
C VAL A 154 -8.38 5.05 -16.03
N PRO A 155 -8.71 4.74 -17.29
CA PRO A 155 -8.66 3.43 -17.91
C PRO A 155 -7.22 2.93 -18.12
N LEU A 156 -7.05 1.61 -18.22
CA LEU A 156 -5.78 1.02 -18.59
C LEU A 156 -5.42 1.42 -20.02
N PRO A 157 -4.16 1.73 -20.32
CA PRO A 157 -3.72 1.98 -21.68
C PRO A 157 -4.00 0.75 -22.56
N ASN A 158 -4.50 1.00 -23.77
CA ASN A 158 -4.87 -0.03 -24.77
C ASN A 158 -6.04 -0.95 -24.39
N ALA A 159 -6.75 -0.72 -23.27
CA ALA A 159 -7.97 -1.45 -22.95
C ALA A 159 -9.05 -1.19 -24.00
N GLN A 160 -9.43 -2.23 -24.75
CA GLN A 160 -10.45 -2.08 -25.78
C GLN A 160 -11.85 -2.04 -25.15
N GLY A 161 -12.57 -0.96 -25.37
CA GLY A 161 -13.97 -0.80 -24.92
C GLY A 161 -14.12 0.07 -23.70
N ASP A 162 -13.18 0.03 -22.74
CA ASP A 162 -13.21 0.85 -21.53
C ASP A 162 -12.47 2.17 -21.77
N LYS A 163 -13.16 3.28 -21.62
CA LYS A 163 -12.66 4.63 -21.97
C LYS A 163 -12.77 5.64 -20.83
N ALA A 164 -13.56 5.31 -19.83
CA ALA A 164 -13.83 6.18 -18.70
C ALA A 164 -13.47 5.49 -17.38
N PHE A 165 -13.33 6.26 -16.34
CA PHE A 165 -13.07 5.80 -14.98
C PHE A 165 -14.20 4.87 -14.49
N GLU A 166 -15.44 5.20 -14.83
CA GLU A 166 -16.65 4.47 -14.46
C GLU A 166 -16.88 3.19 -15.28
N ASP A 167 -16.05 2.91 -16.28
CA ASP A 167 -16.11 1.64 -17.05
C ASP A 167 -15.46 0.47 -16.30
N TYR A 168 -15.01 0.69 -15.04
CA TYR A 168 -14.37 -0.31 -14.19
C TYR A 168 -15.22 -0.70 -13.00
N THR A 169 -15.00 -1.93 -12.51
CA THR A 169 -15.69 -2.48 -11.34
C THR A 169 -14.68 -3.22 -10.46
N PHE A 170 -14.75 -3.01 -9.15
CA PHE A 170 -14.12 -3.90 -8.18
C PHE A 170 -14.95 -5.17 -8.03
N ARG A 171 -14.28 -6.33 -8.06
CA ARG A 171 -14.89 -7.65 -7.84
C ARG A 171 -14.24 -8.34 -6.66
N PHE A 172 -15.05 -8.89 -5.79
CA PHE A 172 -14.65 -9.65 -4.62
C PHE A 172 -14.99 -11.13 -4.81
N ASP A 173 -14.28 -12.02 -4.11
CA ASP A 173 -14.45 -13.47 -4.29
C ASP A 173 -15.85 -13.97 -3.86
N THR A 174 -16.51 -13.30 -2.93
CA THR A 174 -17.86 -13.64 -2.45
C THR A 174 -18.66 -12.39 -2.12
N PRO A 175 -20.01 -12.44 -2.19
CA PRO A 175 -20.88 -11.36 -1.74
C PRO A 175 -20.68 -11.05 -0.25
N TRP A 176 -20.71 -9.76 0.08
CA TRP A 176 -20.63 -9.24 1.45
C TRP A 176 -21.25 -7.84 1.55
N THR A 177 -21.33 -7.30 2.76
CA THR A 177 -21.74 -5.90 2.94
C THR A 177 -20.50 -5.02 2.95
N ILE A 178 -20.35 -4.20 1.91
CA ILE A 178 -19.19 -3.33 1.69
C ILE A 178 -19.39 -2.05 2.49
N THR A 179 -18.62 -1.88 3.56
CA THR A 179 -18.68 -0.71 4.42
C THR A 179 -17.32 -0.05 4.59
N SER A 180 -17.32 1.24 4.92
CA SER A 180 -16.12 2.00 5.27
C SER A 180 -16.44 2.98 6.40
N PRO A 181 -15.52 3.17 7.38
CA PRO A 181 -15.58 4.34 8.24
C PRO A 181 -15.39 5.61 7.41
N LYS A 182 -15.87 6.73 7.92
CA LYS A 182 -15.62 8.03 7.29
C LYS A 182 -14.26 8.56 7.67
N VAL A 183 -13.51 9.05 6.68
CA VAL A 183 -12.35 9.90 6.95
C VAL A 183 -12.86 11.27 7.39
N VAL A 184 -12.36 11.75 8.51
CA VAL A 184 -12.74 13.00 9.17
C VAL A 184 -11.55 13.95 9.27
N GLU A 185 -11.73 15.11 9.92
CA GLU A 185 -10.68 16.10 10.09
C GLU A 185 -9.38 15.49 10.67
N GLY A 186 -8.24 15.93 10.14
CA GLY A 186 -6.93 15.38 10.49
C GLY A 186 -6.56 14.07 9.79
N GLY A 187 -7.40 13.58 8.87
CA GLY A 187 -7.19 12.30 8.18
C GLY A 187 -7.42 11.09 9.07
N LEU A 188 -8.19 11.24 10.15
CA LEU A 188 -8.60 10.17 11.06
C LEU A 188 -9.81 9.43 10.49
N VAL A 189 -10.08 8.22 10.96
CA VAL A 189 -11.33 7.51 10.65
C VAL A 189 -12.30 7.56 11.82
N SER A 190 -13.60 7.58 11.50
CA SER A 190 -14.68 7.51 12.48
C SER A 190 -15.64 6.37 12.16
N TYR A 191 -15.79 5.46 13.11
CA TYR A 191 -16.70 4.31 13.03
C TYR A 191 -18.11 4.63 13.50
N LYS A 192 -18.40 5.89 13.89
CA LYS A 192 -19.72 6.30 14.41
C LYS A 192 -20.84 6.18 13.36
N ASN A 193 -20.51 6.41 12.10
CA ASN A 193 -21.47 6.33 11.00
C ASN A 193 -20.73 5.74 9.78
N LEU A 194 -20.87 4.44 9.57
CA LEU A 194 -20.29 3.78 8.43
C LEU A 194 -20.95 4.21 7.12
N LEU A 195 -20.15 4.37 6.08
CA LEU A 195 -20.62 4.42 4.71
C LEU A 195 -20.97 2.99 4.28
N VAL A 196 -22.07 2.80 3.58
CA VAL A 196 -22.45 1.51 2.98
C VAL A 196 -22.39 1.70 1.47
N PHE A 197 -21.48 0.99 0.81
CA PHE A 197 -21.27 1.02 -0.63
C PHE A 197 -22.02 -0.08 -1.37
N GLY A 198 -22.40 -1.16 -0.67
CA GLY A 198 -23.18 -2.26 -1.21
C GLY A 198 -23.58 -3.26 -0.13
N GLU A 199 -24.70 -3.94 -0.33
CA GLU A 199 -25.20 -4.99 0.56
C GLU A 199 -25.37 -6.29 -0.23
N ASP A 200 -24.89 -7.41 0.34
CA ASP A 200 -24.95 -8.74 -0.26
C ASP A 200 -24.50 -8.75 -1.73
N THR A 201 -23.35 -8.11 -2.02
CA THR A 201 -22.78 -7.96 -3.36
C THR A 201 -21.31 -8.33 -3.40
N ALA A 202 -20.88 -8.95 -4.49
CA ALA A 202 -19.48 -9.17 -4.81
C ALA A 202 -18.90 -8.11 -5.76
N GLU A 203 -19.70 -7.10 -6.14
CA GLU A 203 -19.26 -6.07 -7.08
C GLU A 203 -19.46 -4.67 -6.47
N LEU A 204 -18.46 -3.82 -6.70
CA LEU A 204 -18.47 -2.39 -6.36
C LEU A 204 -18.08 -1.60 -7.60
N PRO A 205 -19.04 -0.98 -8.31
CA PRO A 205 -18.73 -0.12 -9.45
C PRO A 205 -17.78 1.02 -9.06
N LEU A 206 -16.75 1.24 -9.85
CA LEU A 206 -15.82 2.34 -9.63
C LEU A 206 -16.49 3.67 -10.01
N THR A 207 -16.74 4.51 -9.01
CA THR A 207 -17.33 5.83 -9.20
C THR A 207 -16.56 6.87 -8.41
N ARG A 208 -16.60 8.14 -8.83
CA ARG A 208 -15.97 9.23 -8.10
C ARG A 208 -16.56 9.43 -6.70
N ALA A 209 -17.83 9.12 -6.51
CA ALA A 209 -18.51 9.22 -5.21
C ALA A 209 -17.91 8.31 -4.12
N LEU A 210 -17.19 7.25 -4.48
CA LEU A 210 -16.46 6.42 -3.51
C LEU A 210 -15.44 7.23 -2.70
N PHE A 211 -14.95 8.34 -3.27
CA PHE A 211 -13.89 9.19 -2.71
C PHE A 211 -14.39 10.51 -2.11
N ASP A 212 -15.70 10.69 -1.95
CA ASP A 212 -16.27 11.91 -1.35
C ASP A 212 -15.78 12.19 0.07
N TYR A 213 -15.32 11.13 0.75
CA TYR A 213 -14.74 11.18 2.10
C TYR A 213 -13.27 10.72 2.11
N ASP A 214 -12.48 11.01 1.04
CA ASP A 214 -11.09 10.58 0.84
C ASP A 214 -11.01 9.07 0.56
N THR A 215 -10.35 8.27 1.38
CA THR A 215 -10.12 6.85 1.18
C THR A 215 -11.30 6.01 1.67
N ALA A 216 -11.79 5.09 0.84
CA ALA A 216 -12.63 4.00 1.32
C ALA A 216 -11.74 2.96 2.02
N VAL A 217 -11.96 2.76 3.33
CA VAL A 217 -11.22 1.80 4.15
C VAL A 217 -12.10 0.56 4.35
N LEU A 218 -11.76 -0.51 3.68
CA LEU A 218 -12.48 -1.78 3.76
C LEU A 218 -11.80 -2.70 4.77
N ASP A 219 -12.60 -3.26 5.67
CA ASP A 219 -12.15 -4.14 6.73
C ASP A 219 -12.56 -5.59 6.43
N HIS A 220 -11.64 -6.55 6.64
CA HIS A 220 -11.87 -7.97 6.46
C HIS A 220 -12.48 -8.35 5.09
N VAL A 221 -11.86 -7.87 4.02
CA VAL A 221 -12.27 -8.21 2.66
C VAL A 221 -12.29 -9.73 2.45
N PRO A 222 -13.40 -10.31 1.94
CA PRO A 222 -13.52 -11.75 1.74
C PRO A 222 -12.39 -12.32 0.90
N GLY A 223 -11.75 -13.40 1.38
CA GLY A 223 -10.63 -14.04 0.69
C GLY A 223 -9.33 -13.25 0.69
N ASN A 224 -9.28 -12.04 1.29
CA ASN A 224 -8.17 -11.11 1.18
C ASN A 224 -7.73 -10.91 -0.28
N ALA A 225 -8.72 -10.75 -1.16
CA ALA A 225 -8.51 -10.57 -2.59
C ALA A 225 -9.51 -9.57 -3.19
N VAL A 226 -9.08 -8.85 -4.21
CA VAL A 226 -9.93 -7.95 -4.98
C VAL A 226 -9.41 -7.84 -6.43
N GLU A 227 -10.32 -7.76 -7.37
CA GLU A 227 -10.02 -7.42 -8.77
C GLU A 227 -10.50 -6.01 -9.07
N LEU A 228 -9.76 -5.29 -9.90
CA LEU A 228 -10.23 -4.10 -10.61
C LEU A 228 -10.25 -4.43 -12.10
N VAL A 229 -11.44 -4.50 -12.70
CA VAL A 229 -11.62 -5.03 -14.05
C VAL A 229 -12.44 -4.06 -14.91
N GLY A 230 -11.99 -3.85 -16.12
CA GLY A 230 -12.75 -3.12 -17.14
C GLY A 230 -13.97 -3.92 -17.59
N ASN A 231 -15.13 -3.28 -17.61
CA ASN A 231 -16.42 -3.93 -17.83
C ASN A 231 -16.58 -4.47 -19.27
N ALA A 232 -15.93 -3.84 -20.25
CA ALA A 232 -16.00 -4.24 -21.65
C ALA A 232 -14.80 -5.10 -22.05
N SER A 233 -13.59 -4.76 -21.61
CA SER A 233 -12.36 -5.46 -22.02
C SER A 233 -12.10 -6.74 -21.22
N GLY A 234 -12.53 -6.78 -19.97
CA GLY A 234 -12.15 -7.80 -19.01
C GLY A 234 -10.69 -7.70 -18.53
N HIS A 235 -9.93 -6.69 -18.99
CA HIS A 235 -8.57 -6.44 -18.52
C HIS A 235 -8.57 -5.70 -17.19
N GLY A 236 -7.56 -6.00 -16.37
CA GLY A 236 -7.48 -5.42 -15.04
C GLY A 236 -6.31 -5.90 -14.23
N VAL A 237 -6.46 -5.78 -12.92
CA VAL A 237 -5.51 -6.29 -11.95
C VAL A 237 -6.24 -7.03 -10.84
N ARG A 238 -5.64 -8.10 -10.33
CA ARG A 238 -6.05 -8.82 -9.13
C ARG A 238 -5.00 -8.63 -8.04
N LEU A 239 -5.40 -8.16 -6.87
CA LEU A 239 -4.55 -8.15 -5.69
C LEU A 239 -4.99 -9.27 -4.74
N GLU A 240 -4.00 -10.04 -4.26
CA GLU A 240 -4.16 -11.00 -3.17
C GLU A 240 -3.25 -10.57 -2.02
N PHE A 241 -3.83 -10.39 -0.82
CA PHE A 241 -3.15 -9.76 0.32
C PHE A 241 -3.38 -10.52 1.64
N PRO A 242 -3.02 -11.82 1.70
CA PRO A 242 -3.20 -12.61 2.92
C PRO A 242 -2.43 -11.98 4.10
N GLY A 243 -3.11 -11.88 5.25
CA GLY A 243 -2.53 -11.29 6.46
C GLY A 243 -2.51 -9.75 6.50
N PHE A 244 -3.18 -9.10 5.56
CA PHE A 244 -3.53 -7.68 5.66
C PHE A 244 -5.02 -7.58 6.00
N ASP A 245 -5.33 -6.95 7.12
CA ASP A 245 -6.72 -6.89 7.61
C ASP A 245 -7.53 -5.77 6.95
N PHE A 246 -6.84 -4.77 6.37
CA PHE A 246 -7.46 -3.59 5.75
C PHE A 246 -7.05 -3.43 4.30
N LEU A 247 -8.01 -2.92 3.52
CA LEU A 247 -7.81 -2.50 2.13
C LEU A 247 -8.24 -1.05 1.97
N GLY A 248 -7.31 -0.16 1.67
CA GLY A 248 -7.62 1.19 1.23
C GLY A 248 -7.93 1.21 -0.27
N ILE A 249 -9.00 1.90 -0.66
CA ILE A 249 -9.26 2.24 -2.06
C ILE A 249 -9.32 3.76 -2.15
N TRP A 250 -8.47 4.36 -3.00
CA TRP A 250 -8.32 5.80 -3.09
C TRP A 250 -8.06 6.28 -4.51
N SER A 251 -8.57 7.46 -4.82
CA SER A 251 -8.20 8.25 -5.98
C SER A 251 -8.13 9.72 -5.60
N ALA A 252 -7.32 10.51 -6.30
CA ALA A 252 -7.27 11.95 -6.02
C ALA A 252 -8.57 12.65 -6.40
N ALA A 253 -8.99 13.62 -5.58
CA ALA A 253 -10.27 14.32 -5.71
C ALA A 253 -10.41 15.21 -6.96
N ASN A 254 -9.36 15.29 -7.79
CA ASN A 254 -9.28 16.15 -8.98
C ASN A 254 -9.50 15.39 -10.29
N GLU A 255 -10.35 14.37 -10.29
CA GLU A 255 -10.65 13.51 -11.45
C GLU A 255 -9.45 12.76 -12.00
N ALA A 256 -8.52 12.37 -11.11
CA ALA A 256 -7.32 11.64 -11.49
C ALA A 256 -7.64 10.35 -12.26
N PRO A 257 -6.89 10.03 -13.35
CA PRO A 257 -7.12 8.84 -14.16
C PRO A 257 -6.39 7.62 -13.56
N PHE A 258 -6.55 7.40 -12.26
CA PHE A 258 -5.99 6.25 -11.55
C PHE A 258 -6.84 5.91 -10.31
N VAL A 259 -6.64 4.72 -9.79
CA VAL A 259 -7.10 4.30 -8.47
C VAL A 259 -5.98 3.55 -7.74
N ALA A 260 -5.77 3.86 -6.46
CA ALA A 260 -4.89 3.10 -5.59
C ALA A 260 -5.69 1.99 -4.89
N ILE A 261 -5.07 0.81 -4.79
CA ILE A 261 -5.60 -0.37 -4.10
C ILE A 261 -4.54 -0.78 -3.08
N GLU A 262 -4.81 -0.55 -1.82
CA GLU A 262 -3.80 -0.42 -0.78
C GLU A 262 -3.97 -1.47 0.32
N PRO A 263 -3.28 -2.62 0.28
CA PRO A 263 -3.26 -3.58 1.38
C PRO A 263 -2.51 -3.01 2.59
N TRP A 264 -3.14 -3.05 3.80
CA TRP A 264 -2.59 -2.53 5.04
C TRP A 264 -2.74 -3.52 6.19
N THR A 265 -1.73 -3.61 7.08
CA THR A 265 -1.87 -4.35 8.34
C THR A 265 -2.68 -3.58 9.38
N GLY A 266 -2.54 -2.26 9.42
CA GLY A 266 -3.30 -1.33 10.24
C GLY A 266 -3.70 -0.12 9.41
N HIS A 267 -4.48 0.80 9.93
CA HIS A 267 -5.00 1.96 9.20
C HIS A 267 -4.68 3.29 9.90
N THR A 268 -5.14 4.40 9.34
CA THR A 268 -5.05 5.73 9.96
C THR A 268 -5.73 5.73 11.33
N ALA A 269 -5.23 6.54 12.27
CA ALA A 269 -5.81 6.59 13.60
C ALA A 269 -7.34 6.81 13.58
N SER A 270 -8.03 6.15 14.48
CA SER A 270 -9.45 6.38 14.72
C SER A 270 -9.66 7.57 15.66
N ASP A 271 -10.83 8.23 15.57
CA ASP A 271 -11.19 9.38 16.39
C ASP A 271 -11.43 9.05 17.89
N ASN A 272 -11.31 7.76 18.27
CA ASN A 272 -11.49 7.26 19.65
C ASN A 272 -10.30 6.44 20.18
N GLU A 273 -9.18 6.35 19.44
CA GLU A 273 -7.94 5.73 19.92
C GLU A 273 -7.21 6.62 20.94
N ASP A 274 -6.39 5.99 21.80
CA ASP A 274 -5.46 6.69 22.68
C ASP A 274 -4.10 6.98 21.98
N ASP A 275 -3.15 7.55 22.72
CA ASP A 275 -1.83 7.91 22.22
C ASP A 275 -0.78 6.78 22.35
N VAL A 276 -1.20 5.52 22.56
CA VAL A 276 -0.30 4.36 22.69
C VAL A 276 -0.21 3.62 21.37
N PHE A 277 0.99 3.51 20.80
CA PHE A 277 1.18 2.94 19.48
C PHE A 277 0.75 1.48 19.41
N GLU A 278 1.06 0.70 20.44
CA GLU A 278 0.74 -0.72 20.55
C GLU A 278 -0.78 -1.00 20.65
N HIS A 279 -1.58 0.01 21.03
CA HIS A 279 -3.04 -0.14 21.17
C HIS A 279 -3.79 0.09 19.86
N ARG A 280 -3.13 0.59 18.82
CA ARG A 280 -3.80 0.91 17.55
C ARG A 280 -4.23 -0.36 16.84
N GLU A 281 -5.37 -0.28 16.17
CA GLU A 281 -5.92 -1.40 15.42
C GLU A 281 -5.00 -1.85 14.28
N GLY A 282 -4.77 -3.16 14.16
CA GLY A 282 -3.92 -3.77 13.15
C GLY A 282 -2.42 -3.50 13.28
N VAL A 283 -1.98 -2.86 14.38
CA VAL A 283 -0.55 -2.70 14.67
C VAL A 283 0.07 -4.05 15.02
N CYS A 284 1.17 -4.36 14.35
CA CYS A 284 2.01 -5.51 14.67
C CYS A 284 3.02 -5.14 15.76
N VAL A 285 3.28 -6.04 16.70
CA VAL A 285 4.33 -5.86 17.70
C VAL A 285 5.33 -7.00 17.57
N LEU A 286 6.61 -6.67 17.33
CA LEU A 286 7.71 -7.63 17.28
C LEU A 286 8.46 -7.65 18.60
N ALA A 287 8.67 -8.83 19.17
CA ALA A 287 9.59 -9.02 20.28
C ALA A 287 11.05 -8.70 19.84
N PRO A 288 11.96 -8.41 20.79
CA PRO A 288 13.40 -8.27 20.49
C PRO A 288 13.95 -9.46 19.71
N GLY A 289 14.61 -9.19 18.57
CA GLY A 289 15.16 -10.21 17.67
C GLY A 289 14.14 -10.92 16.77
N GLU A 290 12.85 -10.60 16.88
CA GLU A 290 11.81 -11.18 16.00
C GLU A 290 11.86 -10.55 14.61
N THR A 291 11.55 -11.36 13.61
CA THR A 291 11.33 -10.93 12.21
C THR A 291 9.98 -11.42 11.75
N ARG A 292 9.24 -10.56 11.03
CA ARG A 292 7.94 -10.90 10.44
C ARG A 292 7.88 -10.46 8.98
N GLU A 293 7.18 -11.27 8.20
CA GLU A 293 6.97 -11.04 6.78
C GLU A 293 5.49 -10.76 6.51
N HIS A 294 5.25 -9.79 5.62
CA HIS A 294 3.95 -9.49 5.02
C HIS A 294 4.15 -9.43 3.52
N ALA A 295 3.24 -10.00 2.75
CA ALA A 295 3.33 -9.98 1.29
C ALA A 295 1.95 -9.88 0.66
N PHE A 296 1.89 -9.17 -0.46
CA PHE A 296 0.75 -9.21 -1.37
C PHE A 296 1.22 -9.38 -2.81
N SER A 297 0.34 -9.87 -3.65
CA SER A 297 0.61 -10.01 -5.09
C SER A 297 -0.26 -9.07 -5.92
N ILE A 298 0.25 -8.71 -7.07
CA ILE A 298 -0.44 -8.00 -8.15
C ILE A 298 -0.40 -8.90 -9.35
N GLY A 299 -1.55 -9.51 -9.69
CA GLY A 299 -1.74 -10.29 -10.90
C GLY A 299 -2.37 -9.45 -12.01
N LEU A 300 -1.91 -9.59 -13.25
CA LEU A 300 -2.50 -8.95 -14.43
C LEU A 300 -3.59 -9.84 -15.04
N ILE A 301 -4.71 -9.23 -15.40
CA ILE A 301 -5.87 -9.92 -15.99
C ILE A 301 -6.04 -9.50 -17.45
#